data_605042621927474801fb1646764c4675
#
_entry.id   605042621927474801fb1646764c4675
#
_cell.length_a   1.000
_cell.length_b   1.000
_cell.length_c   1.000
_cell.angle_alpha   90.00
_cell.angle_beta   90.00
_cell.angle_gamma   90.00
#
_symmetry.space_group_name_H-M   'P 1'
#
loop_
_entity.id
_entity.type
_entity.pdbx_description
1 polymer ?
#
loop_
_entity_poly.entity_id
_entity_poly.type
_entity_poly.pdbx_seq_one_letter_code
_entity_poly.pdbx_strand_id
1 'polypeptide(L)'
;MTAFHVASSHINKAPFSGIRPFDIGCDLRPVAELIADAFAHELDSRGNAALREMRIMSHVGSVLKLLNRSTGEFDDLFGGFVWVEDGNVVGNVTVQRADRAGSRWQIANVAVAPPYRGRGISRRLMARALDHIRTHHGQWAVLQVYEKNVIARTLYERIGFEIVGGVTDLRLDRLPKMEWPAADVPLRPFSQSQWQPLYDLANVQFGAQAQWWRALRRIDYQPTFEQQALEWLFRAVGRSRVYRRCVQTYRHHFDAALTLTAMRWRGAHQLQLWVRPDHYGHYEEALLHWALKTLEDYPRWPVHLSLHDGHD
;
A
#
# COMPACT_ATOMS: atom_id res chain seq x y z
N MET A 1 65.36 30.68 12.36
CA MET A 1 64.17 29.81 12.54
C MET A 1 63.05 30.35 11.72
N THR A 2 62.78 29.76 10.57
CA THR A 2 61.76 30.21 9.63
C THR A 2 60.55 29.29 9.78
N ALA A 3 59.45 29.84 10.33
CA ALA A 3 58.18 29.08 10.48
C ALA A 3 57.39 29.17 9.19
N PHE A 4 57.07 28.04 8.58
CA PHE A 4 56.12 27.98 7.45
C PHE A 4 54.72 27.83 7.98
N HIS A 5 53.87 28.78 7.63
CA HIS A 5 52.44 28.73 7.90
C HIS A 5 51.78 27.88 6.79
N VAL A 6 51.31 26.70 7.14
CA VAL A 6 50.51 25.88 6.21
C VAL A 6 49.09 26.42 6.25
N ALA A 7 48.72 27.16 5.22
CA ALA A 7 47.34 27.59 5.03
C ALA A 7 46.47 26.37 4.76
N SER A 8 45.59 26.02 5.70
CA SER A 8 44.53 25.04 5.49
C SER A 8 43.58 25.56 4.40
N SER A 9 43.78 25.12 3.19
CA SER A 9 42.80 25.31 2.13
C SER A 9 41.56 24.47 2.49
N HIS A 10 40.54 25.07 3.08
CA HIS A 10 39.19 24.52 3.08
C HIS A 10 38.74 24.45 1.62
N ILE A 11 38.92 23.29 1.02
CA ILE A 11 38.27 22.97 -0.25
C ILE A 11 36.77 22.97 0.05
N ASN A 12 36.12 24.06 -0.27
CA ASN A 12 34.68 24.18 -0.22
C ASN A 12 34.14 23.26 -1.35
N LYS A 13 33.95 21.97 -1.02
CA LYS A 13 33.42 21.00 -1.98
C LYS A 13 32.01 21.45 -2.28
N ALA A 14 31.75 21.85 -3.53
CA ALA A 14 30.41 22.22 -3.97
C ALA A 14 29.43 21.14 -3.51
N PRO A 15 28.25 21.52 -3.00
CA PRO A 15 27.28 20.55 -2.50
C PRO A 15 26.92 19.58 -3.64
N PHE A 16 26.84 18.30 -3.32
CA PHE A 16 26.56 17.25 -4.29
C PHE A 16 25.20 17.47 -4.95
N SER A 17 25.15 17.43 -6.27
CA SER A 17 23.92 17.40 -7.08
C SER A 17 23.91 16.16 -7.95
N GLY A 18 22.81 15.39 -7.91
CA GLY A 18 22.68 14.17 -8.71
C GLY A 18 21.94 13.03 -7.98
N ILE A 19 22.02 11.85 -8.59
CA ILE A 19 21.41 10.63 -8.03
C ILE A 19 22.40 9.91 -7.11
N ARG A 20 21.91 9.50 -5.95
CA ARG A 20 22.63 8.57 -5.07
C ARG A 20 21.67 7.55 -4.43
N PRO A 21 22.20 6.44 -3.90
CA PRO A 21 21.41 5.53 -3.09
C PRO A 21 20.77 6.27 -1.89
N PHE A 22 19.57 5.79 -1.51
CA PHE A 22 18.91 6.24 -0.29
C PHE A 22 19.73 5.84 0.93
N ASP A 23 19.91 6.76 1.87
CA ASP A 23 20.59 6.53 3.15
C ASP A 23 19.60 6.68 4.30
N ILE A 24 19.26 5.56 4.96
CA ILE A 24 18.33 5.52 6.10
C ILE A 24 18.76 6.45 7.25
N GLY A 25 20.05 6.73 7.37
CA GLY A 25 20.60 7.59 8.44
C GLY A 25 20.26 9.07 8.28
N CYS A 26 19.99 9.54 7.06
CA CYS A 26 19.78 10.96 6.80
C CYS A 26 18.58 11.28 5.88
N ASP A 27 18.10 10.33 5.08
CA ASP A 27 17.08 10.61 4.06
C ASP A 27 15.64 10.34 4.49
N LEU A 28 15.41 9.58 5.56
CA LEU A 28 14.06 9.21 6.01
C LEU A 28 13.14 10.41 6.16
N ARG A 29 13.60 11.46 6.84
CA ARG A 29 12.80 12.66 7.08
C ARG A 29 12.58 13.48 5.80
N PRO A 30 13.62 13.88 5.06
CA PRO A 30 13.45 14.61 3.80
C PRO A 30 12.55 13.89 2.81
N VAL A 31 12.69 12.55 2.68
CA VAL A 31 11.85 11.74 1.80
C VAL A 31 10.42 11.67 2.30
N ALA A 32 10.18 11.50 3.61
CA ALA A 32 8.82 11.52 4.17
C ALA A 32 8.11 12.87 3.94
N GLU A 33 8.83 13.98 4.07
CA GLU A 33 8.31 15.32 3.77
C GLU A 33 8.01 15.47 2.27
N LEU A 34 8.91 15.03 1.40
CA LEU A 34 8.71 15.05 -0.06
C LEU A 34 7.51 14.20 -0.50
N ILE A 35 7.32 13.01 0.08
CA ILE A 35 6.17 12.13 -0.20
C ILE A 35 4.88 12.80 0.29
N ALA A 36 4.88 13.36 1.51
CA ALA A 36 3.72 14.04 2.06
C ALA A 36 3.24 15.19 1.15
N ASP A 37 4.17 15.99 0.64
CA ASP A 37 3.87 17.11 -0.24
C ASP A 37 3.43 16.64 -1.63
N ALA A 38 4.12 15.62 -2.18
CA ALA A 38 3.83 15.12 -3.52
C ALA A 38 2.45 14.45 -3.63
N PHE A 39 2.04 13.75 -2.58
CA PHE A 39 0.81 12.95 -2.52
C PHE A 39 -0.24 13.50 -1.54
N ALA A 40 -0.16 14.78 -1.17
CA ALA A 40 -1.05 15.40 -0.18
C ALA A 40 -2.55 15.18 -0.43
N HIS A 41 -2.95 15.06 -1.70
CA HIS A 41 -4.34 14.83 -2.10
C HIS A 41 -4.70 13.34 -2.31
N GLU A 42 -3.71 12.45 -2.26
CA GLU A 42 -3.84 11.03 -2.56
C GLU A 42 -3.70 10.16 -1.30
N LEU A 43 -3.09 10.71 -0.23
CA LEU A 43 -2.82 9.98 1.01
C LEU A 43 -4.10 9.74 1.81
N ASP A 44 -4.43 8.48 1.98
CA ASP A 44 -5.44 8.02 2.94
C ASP A 44 -4.91 8.00 4.38
N SER A 45 -5.73 7.50 5.31
CA SER A 45 -5.35 7.37 6.72
C SER A 45 -4.16 6.43 6.96
N ARG A 46 -3.98 5.41 6.09
CA ARG A 46 -2.85 4.43 6.17
C ARG A 46 -1.56 5.07 5.66
N GLY A 47 -1.62 5.77 4.52
CA GLY A 47 -0.48 6.51 3.99
C GLY A 47 0.02 7.57 4.96
N ASN A 48 -0.89 8.31 5.59
CA ASN A 48 -0.56 9.28 6.63
C ASN A 48 0.03 8.64 7.91
N ALA A 49 -0.37 7.41 8.27
CA ALA A 49 0.23 6.67 9.37
C ALA A 49 1.67 6.23 9.03
N ALA A 50 1.89 5.68 7.84
CA ALA A 50 3.22 5.30 7.37
C ALA A 50 4.20 6.47 7.34
N LEU A 51 3.75 7.65 6.87
CA LEU A 51 4.58 8.86 6.90
C LEU A 51 4.93 9.30 8.32
N ARG A 52 4.00 9.16 9.27
CA ARG A 52 4.31 9.44 10.69
C ARG A 52 5.35 8.48 11.25
N GLU A 53 5.24 7.19 10.92
CA GLU A 53 6.23 6.19 11.32
C GLU A 53 7.60 6.50 10.73
N MET A 54 7.69 6.84 9.45
CA MET A 54 8.95 7.27 8.83
C MET A 54 9.56 8.48 9.54
N ARG A 55 8.74 9.47 9.92
CA ARG A 55 9.22 10.65 10.67
C ARG A 55 9.71 10.28 12.07
N ILE A 56 9.03 9.37 12.77
CA ILE A 56 9.47 8.87 14.07
C ILE A 56 10.80 8.10 13.93
N MET A 57 10.88 7.18 12.97
CA MET A 57 12.09 6.41 12.70
C MET A 57 13.27 7.29 12.29
N SER A 58 13.04 8.44 11.68
CA SER A 58 14.13 9.37 11.32
C SER A 58 14.93 9.87 12.52
N HIS A 59 14.34 9.91 13.72
CA HIS A 59 15.04 10.32 14.94
C HIS A 59 16.07 9.26 15.43
N VAL A 60 15.88 8.01 15.04
CA VAL A 60 16.77 6.89 15.35
C VAL A 60 17.52 6.37 14.11
N GLY A 61 17.52 7.14 13.02
CA GLY A 61 18.08 6.76 11.73
C GLY A 61 19.53 6.29 11.79
N SER A 62 20.37 6.93 12.61
CA SER A 62 21.78 6.50 12.80
C SER A 62 21.89 5.13 13.45
N VAL A 63 21.00 4.80 14.40
CA VAL A 63 20.94 3.49 15.05
C VAL A 63 20.42 2.44 14.05
N LEU A 64 19.39 2.78 13.29
CA LEU A 64 18.87 1.92 12.22
C LEU A 64 19.92 1.62 11.17
N LYS A 65 20.72 2.61 10.78
CA LYS A 65 21.85 2.43 9.86
C LYS A 65 22.91 1.45 10.41
N LEU A 66 23.19 1.53 11.70
CA LEU A 66 24.13 0.60 12.35
C LEU A 66 23.57 -0.82 12.37
N LEU A 67 22.30 -1.00 12.71
CA LEU A 67 21.62 -2.30 12.69
C LEU A 67 21.55 -2.88 11.27
N ASN A 68 21.24 -2.04 10.29
CA ASN A 68 21.15 -2.47 8.89
C ASN A 68 22.49 -3.00 8.34
N ARG A 69 23.60 -2.44 8.78
CA ARG A 69 24.93 -2.98 8.40
C ARG A 69 25.16 -4.43 8.84
N SER A 70 24.47 -4.88 9.88
CA SER A 70 24.61 -6.25 10.41
C SER A 70 23.55 -7.21 9.86
N THR A 71 22.37 -6.75 9.50
CA THR A 71 21.24 -7.62 9.09
C THR A 71 20.87 -7.48 7.62
N GLY A 72 21.06 -6.30 7.01
CA GLY A 72 20.62 -6.02 5.64
C GLY A 72 19.10 -5.95 5.46
N GLU A 73 18.30 -6.19 6.51
CA GLU A 73 16.84 -6.29 6.43
C GLU A 73 16.18 -4.98 6.02
N PHE A 74 16.77 -3.84 6.40
CA PHE A 74 16.21 -2.53 6.06
C PHE A 74 16.48 -2.09 4.62
N ASP A 75 17.48 -2.67 3.95
CA ASP A 75 17.72 -2.39 2.53
C ASP A 75 16.59 -2.90 1.65
N ASP A 76 15.95 -4.01 2.05
CA ASP A 76 14.77 -4.54 1.37
C ASP A 76 13.50 -3.73 1.65
N LEU A 77 13.43 -3.00 2.79
CA LEU A 77 12.28 -2.18 3.19
C LEU A 77 12.38 -0.73 2.70
N PHE A 78 13.57 -0.16 2.71
CA PHE A 78 13.82 1.25 2.40
C PHE A 78 14.77 1.46 1.22
N GLY A 79 15.00 0.43 0.42
CA GLY A 79 15.86 0.50 -0.77
C GLY A 79 15.37 1.53 -1.79
N GLY A 80 16.30 2.12 -2.53
CA GLY A 80 15.97 3.05 -3.59
C GLY A 80 17.01 4.13 -3.82
N PHE A 81 16.58 5.22 -4.47
CA PHE A 81 17.46 6.32 -4.85
C PHE A 81 16.81 7.67 -4.58
N VAL A 82 17.64 8.63 -4.24
CA VAL A 82 17.25 10.03 -4.11
C VAL A 82 17.98 10.88 -5.15
N TRP A 83 17.31 11.94 -5.59
CA TRP A 83 17.94 13.04 -6.30
C TRP A 83 18.24 14.15 -5.31
N VAL A 84 19.49 14.56 -5.27
CA VAL A 84 19.96 15.67 -4.43
C VAL A 84 20.28 16.85 -5.34
N GLU A 85 19.89 18.04 -4.93
CA GLU A 85 20.25 19.30 -5.57
C GLU A 85 20.74 20.25 -4.46
N ASP A 86 21.96 20.76 -4.61
CA ASP A 86 22.61 21.63 -3.61
C ASP A 86 22.56 21.07 -2.18
N GLY A 87 22.74 19.76 -2.04
CA GLY A 87 22.72 19.06 -0.77
C GLY A 87 21.32 18.70 -0.24
N ASN A 88 20.23 19.14 -0.88
CA ASN A 88 18.86 18.86 -0.48
C ASN A 88 18.24 17.72 -1.29
N VAL A 89 17.48 16.85 -0.65
CA VAL A 89 16.71 15.80 -1.34
C VAL A 89 15.50 16.44 -2.01
N VAL A 90 15.46 16.39 -3.34
CA VAL A 90 14.38 16.98 -4.16
C VAL A 90 13.66 15.95 -5.03
N GLY A 91 14.11 14.70 -5.03
CA GLY A 91 13.46 13.60 -5.72
C GLY A 91 13.71 12.27 -5.03
N ASN A 92 12.78 11.33 -5.16
CA ASN A 92 12.85 10.00 -4.59
C ASN A 92 12.26 8.94 -5.51
N VAL A 93 12.80 7.73 -5.46
CA VAL A 93 12.21 6.48 -5.94
C VAL A 93 12.53 5.38 -4.96
N THR A 94 11.51 4.69 -4.47
CA THR A 94 11.65 3.50 -3.61
C THR A 94 11.66 2.26 -4.49
N VAL A 95 12.57 1.31 -4.21
CA VAL A 95 12.71 0.05 -4.94
C VAL A 95 12.81 -1.08 -3.93
N GLN A 96 11.87 -2.02 -3.97
CA GLN A 96 11.77 -3.10 -2.98
C GLN A 96 11.56 -4.44 -3.69
N ARG A 97 12.07 -5.52 -3.09
CA ARG A 97 11.75 -6.87 -3.56
C ARG A 97 10.29 -7.20 -3.20
N ALA A 98 9.53 -7.67 -4.19
CA ALA A 98 8.14 -8.08 -4.00
C ALA A 98 8.01 -9.58 -3.71
N ASP A 99 9.07 -10.37 -3.96
CA ASP A 99 9.11 -11.79 -3.64
C ASP A 99 10.47 -12.19 -3.05
N ARG A 100 10.48 -13.35 -2.37
CA ARG A 100 11.70 -13.90 -1.77
C ARG A 100 12.73 -14.38 -2.80
N ALA A 101 12.28 -14.73 -3.99
CA ALA A 101 13.16 -15.17 -5.07
C ALA A 101 13.92 -14.01 -5.73
N GLY A 102 13.50 -12.76 -5.47
CA GLY A 102 14.11 -11.57 -6.06
C GLY A 102 13.78 -11.40 -7.56
N SER A 103 12.81 -12.16 -8.09
CA SER A 103 12.41 -12.06 -9.48
C SER A 103 11.48 -10.89 -9.73
N ARG A 104 10.67 -10.51 -8.73
CA ARG A 104 9.70 -9.41 -8.79
C ARG A 104 10.09 -8.28 -7.86
N TRP A 105 10.02 -7.07 -8.37
CA TRP A 105 10.36 -5.85 -7.66
C TRP A 105 9.21 -4.85 -7.72
N GLN A 106 9.00 -4.14 -6.64
CA GLN A 106 8.06 -3.03 -6.57
C GLN A 106 8.79 -1.71 -6.63
N ILE A 107 8.33 -0.81 -7.50
CA ILE A 107 8.74 0.59 -7.53
C ILE A 107 7.61 1.40 -6.90
N ALA A 108 7.94 2.28 -5.95
CA ALA A 108 6.99 3.10 -5.24
C ALA A 108 7.54 4.50 -4.96
N ASN A 109 6.69 5.41 -4.48
CA ASN A 109 7.08 6.73 -3.98
C ASN A 109 7.94 7.52 -4.96
N VAL A 110 7.61 7.46 -6.26
CA VAL A 110 8.29 8.27 -7.29
C VAL A 110 7.80 9.71 -7.14
N ALA A 111 8.61 10.54 -6.53
CA ALA A 111 8.25 11.91 -6.20
C ALA A 111 9.36 12.88 -6.62
N VAL A 112 8.97 14.08 -7.05
CA VAL A 112 9.87 15.22 -7.32
C VAL A 112 9.24 16.48 -6.76
N ALA A 113 10.02 17.24 -5.99
CA ALA A 113 9.60 18.50 -5.40
C ALA A 113 9.13 19.50 -6.49
N PRO A 114 8.03 20.24 -6.27
CA PRO A 114 7.41 21.08 -7.28
C PRO A 114 8.38 22.01 -8.06
N PRO A 115 9.34 22.71 -7.43
CA PRO A 115 10.27 23.62 -8.13
C PRO A 115 11.23 22.89 -9.08
N TYR A 116 11.35 21.57 -8.97
CA TYR A 116 12.30 20.74 -9.73
C TYR A 116 11.60 19.85 -10.76
N ARG A 117 10.28 19.92 -10.87
CA ARG A 117 9.49 19.19 -11.88
C ARG A 117 9.82 19.69 -13.30
N GLY A 118 9.53 18.86 -14.29
CA GLY A 118 9.81 19.19 -15.69
C GLY A 118 11.29 19.08 -16.13
N ARG A 119 12.22 18.82 -15.20
CA ARG A 119 13.67 18.72 -15.47
C ARG A 119 14.14 17.29 -15.80
N GLY A 120 13.22 16.35 -15.98
CA GLY A 120 13.54 14.93 -16.28
C GLY A 120 14.05 14.12 -15.10
N ILE A 121 13.98 14.64 -13.87
CA ILE A 121 14.48 13.96 -12.65
C ILE A 121 13.79 12.62 -12.43
N SER A 122 12.45 12.56 -12.51
CA SER A 122 11.69 11.31 -12.34
C SER A 122 12.09 10.25 -13.38
N ARG A 123 12.33 10.64 -14.63
CA ARG A 123 12.81 9.72 -15.67
C ARG A 123 14.18 9.14 -15.34
N ARG A 124 15.10 9.96 -14.85
CA ARG A 124 16.45 9.52 -14.45
C ARG A 124 16.41 8.63 -13.22
N LEU A 125 15.55 8.95 -12.23
CA LEU A 125 15.31 8.10 -11.05
C LEU A 125 14.76 6.74 -11.46
N MET A 126 13.75 6.69 -12.34
CA MET A 126 13.19 5.45 -12.87
C MET A 126 14.22 4.63 -13.64
N ALA A 127 15.04 5.26 -14.50
CA ALA A 127 16.10 4.57 -15.20
C ALA A 127 17.08 3.92 -14.22
N ARG A 128 17.49 4.64 -13.18
CA ARG A 128 18.40 4.12 -12.16
C ARG A 128 17.77 2.97 -11.35
N ALA A 129 16.47 3.07 -11.04
CA ALA A 129 15.71 2.01 -10.38
C ALA A 129 15.66 0.73 -11.22
N LEU A 130 15.34 0.86 -12.52
CA LEU A 130 15.31 -0.28 -13.44
C LEU A 130 16.69 -0.92 -13.65
N ASP A 131 17.75 -0.11 -13.72
CA ASP A 131 19.12 -0.63 -13.79
C ASP A 131 19.50 -1.39 -12.52
N HIS A 132 19.09 -0.90 -11.35
CA HIS A 132 19.29 -1.61 -10.08
C HIS A 132 18.58 -2.96 -10.09
N ILE A 133 17.32 -3.00 -10.54
CA ILE A 133 16.53 -4.24 -10.65
C ILE A 133 17.24 -5.24 -11.59
N ARG A 134 17.70 -4.79 -12.75
CA ARG A 134 18.42 -5.62 -13.73
C ARG A 134 19.73 -6.20 -13.16
N THR A 135 20.51 -5.37 -12.47
CA THR A 135 21.78 -5.80 -11.85
C THR A 135 21.58 -6.82 -10.73
N HIS A 136 20.38 -6.85 -10.13
CA HIS A 136 20.00 -7.85 -9.12
C HIS A 136 19.16 -9.00 -9.70
N HIS A 137 19.25 -9.22 -11.04
CA HIS A 137 18.56 -10.30 -11.74
C HIS A 137 17.03 -10.27 -11.60
N GLY A 138 16.43 -9.09 -11.30
CA GLY A 138 15.00 -8.90 -11.30
C GLY A 138 14.44 -9.04 -12.72
N GLN A 139 13.39 -9.82 -12.87
CA GLN A 139 12.73 -10.07 -14.14
C GLN A 139 11.57 -9.11 -14.38
N TRP A 140 10.94 -8.67 -13.29
CA TRP A 140 9.73 -7.88 -13.31
C TRP A 140 9.79 -6.70 -12.36
N ALA A 141 9.36 -5.55 -12.85
CA ALA A 141 9.14 -4.35 -12.06
C ALA A 141 7.64 -4.00 -12.10
N VAL A 142 7.02 -3.84 -10.92
CA VAL A 142 5.62 -3.45 -10.80
C VAL A 142 5.52 -2.14 -10.03
N LEU A 143 4.55 -1.32 -10.38
CA LEU A 143 4.21 -0.10 -9.67
C LEU A 143 2.69 0.11 -9.66
N GLN A 144 2.21 0.93 -8.73
CA GLN A 144 0.84 1.41 -8.71
C GLN A 144 0.81 2.91 -8.97
N VAL A 145 -0.16 3.36 -9.74
CA VAL A 145 -0.37 4.78 -10.05
C VAL A 145 -1.88 5.06 -10.11
N TYR A 146 -2.28 6.19 -9.58
CA TYR A 146 -3.67 6.63 -9.72
C TYR A 146 -4.02 6.87 -11.19
N GLU A 147 -5.16 6.38 -11.62
CA GLU A 147 -5.63 6.54 -13.00
C GLU A 147 -5.66 8.02 -13.44
N LYS A 148 -6.06 8.90 -12.54
CA LYS A 148 -6.12 10.36 -12.76
C LYS A 148 -4.75 11.03 -12.83
N ASN A 149 -3.66 10.35 -12.44
CA ASN A 149 -2.30 10.88 -12.52
C ASN A 149 -1.71 10.66 -13.92
N VAL A 150 -2.28 11.36 -14.91
CA VAL A 150 -1.92 11.24 -16.33
C VAL A 150 -0.43 11.48 -16.58
N ILE A 151 0.19 12.41 -15.83
CA ILE A 151 1.62 12.73 -15.97
C ILE A 151 2.49 11.52 -15.62
N ALA A 152 2.22 10.88 -14.50
CA ALA A 152 2.97 9.71 -14.07
C ALA A 152 2.69 8.50 -15.00
N ARG A 153 1.43 8.25 -15.35
CA ARG A 153 1.06 7.20 -16.30
C ARG A 153 1.81 7.33 -17.63
N THR A 154 1.76 8.52 -18.24
CA THR A 154 2.48 8.78 -19.51
C THR A 154 3.99 8.56 -19.37
N LEU A 155 4.58 8.90 -18.21
CA LEU A 155 5.98 8.61 -17.94
C LEU A 155 6.25 7.11 -17.94
N TYR A 156 5.43 6.33 -17.23
CA TYR A 156 5.60 4.89 -17.08
C TYR A 156 5.37 4.14 -18.41
N GLU A 157 4.34 4.49 -19.14
CA GLU A 157 4.07 3.94 -20.48
C GLU A 157 5.23 4.18 -21.45
N ARG A 158 5.81 5.40 -21.45
CA ARG A 158 7.00 5.72 -22.28
C ARG A 158 8.26 4.96 -21.88
N ILE A 159 8.34 4.47 -20.66
CA ILE A 159 9.46 3.65 -20.18
C ILE A 159 9.22 2.16 -20.50
N GLY A 160 7.99 1.80 -20.92
CA GLY A 160 7.63 0.43 -21.29
C GLY A 160 6.84 -0.34 -20.23
N PHE A 161 6.21 0.34 -19.27
CA PHE A 161 5.25 -0.28 -18.38
C PHE A 161 3.91 -0.46 -19.09
N GLU A 162 3.30 -1.61 -18.84
CA GLU A 162 1.97 -1.96 -19.35
C GLU A 162 0.99 -2.08 -18.18
N ILE A 163 -0.29 -1.75 -18.43
CA ILE A 163 -1.34 -1.90 -17.43
C ILE A 163 -1.70 -3.39 -17.33
N VAL A 164 -1.56 -3.95 -16.14
CA VAL A 164 -1.84 -5.36 -15.87
C VAL A 164 -3.06 -5.58 -14.97
N GLY A 165 -3.63 -4.54 -14.43
CA GLY A 165 -4.82 -4.57 -13.58
C GLY A 165 -4.95 -3.32 -12.73
N GLY A 166 -6.07 -3.20 -12.01
CA GLY A 166 -6.37 -2.07 -11.16
C GLY A 166 -7.08 -2.46 -9.87
N VAL A 167 -7.25 -1.46 -9.03
CA VAL A 167 -8.05 -1.51 -7.80
C VAL A 167 -8.88 -0.24 -7.75
N THR A 168 -10.18 -0.38 -7.60
CA THR A 168 -11.10 0.73 -7.40
C THR A 168 -11.40 0.87 -5.92
N ASP A 169 -11.00 1.99 -5.33
CA ASP A 169 -11.32 2.33 -3.96
C ASP A 169 -12.60 3.17 -3.93
N LEU A 170 -13.67 2.57 -3.40
CA LEU A 170 -14.95 3.21 -3.19
C LEU A 170 -15.02 3.77 -1.78
N ARG A 171 -15.49 5.01 -1.68
CA ARG A 171 -15.68 5.68 -0.42
C ARG A 171 -17.08 6.27 -0.35
N LEU A 172 -17.83 5.89 0.65
CA LEU A 172 -19.12 6.45 1.00
C LEU A 172 -18.93 7.34 2.24
N ASP A 173 -18.99 8.65 2.07
CA ASP A 173 -18.75 9.61 3.17
C ASP A 173 -19.85 9.63 4.21
N ARG A 174 -21.09 9.33 3.82
CA ARG A 174 -22.26 9.25 4.71
C ARG A 174 -23.20 8.15 4.26
N LEU A 175 -23.70 7.38 5.21
CA LEU A 175 -24.77 6.42 4.95
C LEU A 175 -26.01 7.16 4.45
N PRO A 176 -26.57 6.77 3.30
CA PRO A 176 -27.84 7.33 2.84
C PRO A 176 -28.96 6.88 3.79
N LYS A 177 -29.95 7.77 3.97
CA LYS A 177 -31.19 7.41 4.64
C LYS A 177 -32.09 6.75 3.61
N MET A 178 -32.11 5.45 3.57
CA MET A 178 -33.00 4.69 2.71
C MET A 178 -33.44 3.41 3.41
N GLU A 179 -34.55 2.86 3.00
CA GLU A 179 -34.96 1.53 3.41
C GLU A 179 -34.12 0.50 2.66
N TRP A 180 -33.46 -0.35 3.40
CA TRP A 180 -32.66 -1.44 2.82
C TRP A 180 -33.60 -2.63 2.59
N PRO A 181 -33.81 -3.09 1.35
CA PRO A 181 -34.63 -4.26 1.11
C PRO A 181 -34.05 -5.47 1.83
N ALA A 182 -34.93 -6.38 2.24
CA ALA A 182 -34.49 -7.65 2.78
C ALA A 182 -33.73 -8.42 1.69
N ALA A 183 -32.59 -9.01 2.06
CA ALA A 183 -31.84 -9.80 1.13
C ALA A 183 -32.62 -11.06 0.75
N ASP A 184 -32.91 -11.24 -0.53
CA ASP A 184 -33.53 -12.47 -1.06
C ASP A 184 -32.60 -13.68 -1.05
N VAL A 185 -31.37 -13.47 -0.54
CA VAL A 185 -30.30 -14.48 -0.52
C VAL A 185 -30.01 -14.87 0.93
N PRO A 186 -29.89 -16.17 1.24
CA PRO A 186 -29.60 -16.64 2.60
C PRO A 186 -28.17 -16.32 3.01
N LEU A 187 -27.97 -15.16 3.64
CA LEU A 187 -26.67 -14.75 4.17
C LEU A 187 -26.36 -15.48 5.47
N ARG A 188 -25.33 -16.32 5.48
CA ARG A 188 -24.90 -17.08 6.65
C ARG A 188 -23.71 -16.42 7.34
N PRO A 189 -23.67 -16.39 8.69
CA PRO A 189 -22.49 -15.96 9.39
C PRO A 189 -21.36 -16.99 9.19
N PHE A 190 -20.11 -16.51 9.06
CA PHE A 190 -18.96 -17.41 9.12
C PHE A 190 -17.91 -16.88 10.12
N SER A 191 -17.10 -17.78 10.63
CA SER A 191 -16.05 -17.48 11.60
C SER A 191 -14.68 -17.37 10.92
N GLN A 192 -13.74 -16.78 11.63
CA GLN A 192 -12.35 -16.67 11.16
C GLN A 192 -11.67 -18.04 10.97
N SER A 193 -12.15 -19.09 11.67
CA SER A 193 -11.68 -20.47 11.45
C SER A 193 -12.01 -21.01 10.05
N GLN A 194 -13.00 -20.44 9.38
CA GLN A 194 -13.38 -20.77 8.01
C GLN A 194 -12.58 -19.95 6.98
N TRP A 195 -11.31 -19.70 7.27
CA TRP A 195 -10.41 -18.96 6.39
C TRP A 195 -10.15 -19.66 5.07
N GLN A 196 -10.15 -21.00 5.05
CA GLN A 196 -9.82 -21.76 3.84
C GLN A 196 -10.85 -21.59 2.74
N PRO A 197 -12.19 -21.74 2.95
CA PRO A 197 -13.19 -21.39 1.95
C PRO A 197 -13.09 -19.94 1.45
N LEU A 198 -12.73 -18.99 2.33
CA LEU A 198 -12.52 -17.59 1.96
C LEU A 198 -11.27 -17.41 1.08
N TYR A 199 -10.19 -18.11 1.40
CA TYR A 199 -8.97 -18.11 0.60
C TYR A 199 -9.22 -18.74 -0.78
N ASP A 200 -9.97 -19.85 -0.84
CA ASP A 200 -10.31 -20.52 -2.10
C ASP A 200 -11.18 -19.60 -2.98
N LEU A 201 -12.16 -18.91 -2.38
CA LEU A 201 -12.97 -17.90 -3.06
C LEU A 201 -12.10 -16.77 -3.62
N ALA A 202 -11.20 -16.23 -2.81
CA ALA A 202 -10.29 -15.18 -3.24
C ALA A 202 -9.37 -15.65 -4.40
N ASN A 203 -8.89 -16.89 -4.38
CA ASN A 203 -8.07 -17.44 -5.47
C ASN A 203 -8.84 -17.56 -6.79
N VAL A 204 -10.14 -17.84 -6.73
CA VAL A 204 -11.00 -17.90 -7.94
C VAL A 204 -11.29 -16.49 -8.45
N GLN A 205 -11.60 -15.56 -7.55
CA GLN A 205 -11.87 -14.17 -7.88
C GLN A 205 -10.65 -13.47 -8.49
N PHE A 206 -9.49 -13.62 -7.83
CA PHE A 206 -8.23 -13.08 -8.32
C PHE A 206 -7.62 -14.05 -9.33
N GLY A 207 -8.03 -14.00 -10.57
CA GLY A 207 -7.48 -14.85 -11.63
C GLY A 207 -5.94 -14.85 -11.67
N ALA A 208 -5.35 -15.78 -12.39
CA ALA A 208 -3.90 -15.96 -12.47
C ALA A 208 -3.12 -14.67 -12.83
N GLN A 209 -3.70 -13.80 -13.65
CA GLN A 209 -3.10 -12.54 -14.06
C GLN A 209 -3.01 -11.53 -12.90
N ALA A 210 -4.06 -11.42 -12.08
CA ALA A 210 -4.03 -10.55 -10.89
C ALA A 210 -3.08 -11.10 -9.82
N GLN A 211 -3.05 -12.41 -9.63
CA GLN A 211 -2.15 -13.07 -8.68
C GLN A 211 -0.67 -12.99 -9.09
N TRP A 212 -0.39 -12.79 -10.36
CA TRP A 212 0.97 -12.64 -10.83
C TRP A 212 1.70 -11.43 -10.22
N TRP A 213 1.03 -10.29 -10.08
CA TRP A 213 1.63 -9.09 -9.49
C TRP A 213 1.33 -8.96 -7.98
N ARG A 214 0.26 -9.57 -7.49
CA ARG A 214 -0.12 -9.61 -6.07
C ARG A 214 -0.47 -11.03 -5.66
N ALA A 215 0.56 -11.80 -5.35
CA ALA A 215 0.35 -13.18 -4.92
C ALA A 215 -0.52 -13.25 -3.67
N LEU A 216 -1.62 -13.98 -3.74
CA LEU A 216 -2.44 -14.30 -2.57
C LEU A 216 -1.68 -15.31 -1.70
N ARG A 217 -1.36 -14.92 -0.48
CA ARG A 217 -0.69 -15.80 0.47
C ARG A 217 -1.69 -16.36 1.46
N ARG A 218 -1.64 -17.66 1.71
CA ARG A 218 -2.49 -18.31 2.73
C ARG A 218 -2.39 -17.63 4.09
N ILE A 219 -1.20 -17.17 4.45
CA ILE A 219 -0.95 -16.50 5.73
C ILE A 219 -1.74 -15.20 5.90
N ASP A 220 -2.14 -14.53 4.81
CA ASP A 220 -2.93 -13.30 4.86
C ASP A 220 -4.40 -13.59 5.22
N TYR A 221 -4.86 -14.81 5.04
CA TYR A 221 -6.21 -15.29 5.38
C TYR A 221 -6.23 -16.14 6.64
N GLN A 222 -5.15 -16.86 6.92
CA GLN A 222 -5.03 -17.72 8.08
C GLN A 222 -4.96 -16.86 9.35
N PRO A 223 -5.87 -17.06 10.33
CA PRO A 223 -5.87 -16.27 11.54
C PRO A 223 -4.63 -16.57 12.39
N THR A 224 -3.82 -15.55 12.68
CA THR A 224 -2.76 -15.65 13.68
C THR A 224 -3.32 -15.42 15.08
N PHE A 225 -2.63 -15.96 16.09
CA PHE A 225 -3.01 -15.72 17.48
C PHE A 225 -3.05 -14.22 17.83
N GLU A 226 -2.09 -13.46 17.33
CA GLU A 226 -2.01 -12.01 17.54
C GLU A 226 -3.20 -11.26 16.94
N GLN A 227 -3.61 -11.62 15.70
CA GLN A 227 -4.78 -11.02 15.06
C GLN A 227 -6.07 -11.34 15.83
N GLN A 228 -6.23 -12.57 16.31
CA GLN A 228 -7.38 -12.99 17.11
C GLN A 228 -7.41 -12.25 18.46
N ALA A 229 -6.26 -12.13 19.12
CA ALA A 229 -6.14 -11.40 20.38
C ALA A 229 -6.45 -9.91 20.21
N LEU A 230 -5.96 -9.28 19.14
CA LEU A 230 -6.27 -7.89 18.81
C LEU A 230 -7.76 -7.67 18.47
N GLU A 231 -8.36 -8.56 17.68
CA GLU A 231 -9.79 -8.50 17.38
C GLU A 231 -10.63 -8.62 18.65
N TRP A 232 -10.26 -9.57 19.52
CA TRP A 232 -10.91 -9.75 20.83
C TRP A 232 -10.74 -8.51 21.72
N LEU A 233 -9.52 -7.96 21.81
CA LEU A 233 -9.24 -6.76 22.60
C LEU A 233 -10.04 -5.55 22.09
N PHE A 234 -10.04 -5.29 20.80
CA PHE A 234 -10.78 -4.17 20.20
C PHE A 234 -12.29 -4.32 20.39
N ARG A 235 -12.80 -5.55 20.36
CA ARG A 235 -14.19 -5.85 20.70
C ARG A 235 -14.48 -5.63 22.18
N ALA A 236 -13.61 -6.10 23.09
CA ALA A 236 -13.77 -5.96 24.52
C ALA A 236 -13.75 -4.50 24.97
N VAL A 237 -12.87 -3.68 24.40
CA VAL A 237 -12.77 -2.24 24.65
C VAL A 237 -13.85 -1.44 23.88
N GLY A 238 -14.68 -2.11 23.07
CA GLY A 238 -15.74 -1.47 22.29
C GLY A 238 -15.25 -0.56 21.17
N ARG A 239 -13.99 -0.71 20.71
CA ARG A 239 -13.39 0.11 19.64
C ARG A 239 -13.90 -0.25 18.26
N SER A 240 -14.00 -1.53 17.97
CA SER A 240 -14.48 -2.04 16.69
C SER A 240 -15.13 -3.41 16.84
N ARG A 241 -15.95 -3.77 15.86
CA ARG A 241 -16.55 -5.10 15.75
C ARG A 241 -16.44 -5.61 14.32
N VAL A 242 -16.04 -6.86 14.17
CA VAL A 242 -15.93 -7.51 12.87
C VAL A 242 -17.13 -8.43 12.66
N TYR A 243 -17.80 -8.27 11.54
CA TYR A 243 -18.91 -9.10 11.10
C TYR A 243 -18.52 -9.79 9.81
N ARG A 244 -18.93 -11.05 9.66
CA ARG A 244 -18.63 -11.85 8.48
C ARG A 244 -19.90 -12.53 8.00
N ARG A 245 -20.18 -12.41 6.69
CA ARG A 245 -21.31 -13.05 6.02
C ARG A 245 -20.85 -13.70 4.73
N CYS A 246 -21.44 -14.84 4.41
CA CYS A 246 -21.21 -15.53 3.14
C CYS A 246 -22.51 -16.04 2.54
N VAL A 247 -22.48 -16.24 1.26
CA VAL A 247 -23.41 -17.05 0.49
C VAL A 247 -22.73 -18.39 0.22
N GLN A 248 -23.42 -19.48 0.50
CA GLN A 248 -22.88 -20.82 0.37
C GLN A 248 -23.92 -21.73 -0.26
N THR A 249 -23.66 -22.18 -1.49
CA THR A 249 -24.54 -23.12 -2.20
C THR A 249 -24.17 -24.56 -1.87
N TYR A 250 -22.87 -24.89 -1.82
CA TYR A 250 -22.37 -26.21 -1.49
C TYR A 250 -21.58 -26.23 -0.18
N ARG A 251 -21.53 -27.38 0.48
CA ARG A 251 -20.73 -27.54 1.70
C ARG A 251 -19.26 -27.22 1.41
N HIS A 252 -18.68 -26.35 2.27
CA HIS A 252 -17.28 -25.93 2.25
C HIS A 252 -16.83 -24.96 1.14
N HIS A 253 -17.75 -24.49 0.26
CA HIS A 253 -17.40 -23.46 -0.73
C HIS A 253 -18.24 -22.21 -0.53
N PHE A 254 -17.58 -21.06 -0.60
CA PHE A 254 -18.26 -19.76 -0.63
C PHE A 254 -18.44 -19.32 -2.08
N ASP A 255 -19.66 -18.90 -2.43
CA ASP A 255 -19.96 -18.26 -3.71
C ASP A 255 -19.75 -16.75 -3.63
N ALA A 256 -20.04 -16.19 -2.46
CA ALA A 256 -19.71 -14.80 -2.11
C ALA A 256 -19.45 -14.68 -0.62
N ALA A 257 -18.64 -13.70 -0.23
CA ALA A 257 -18.36 -13.39 1.17
C ALA A 257 -18.12 -11.90 1.38
N LEU A 258 -18.49 -11.39 2.54
CA LEU A 258 -18.24 -10.03 2.95
C LEU A 258 -17.74 -10.00 4.39
N THR A 259 -16.71 -9.22 4.62
CA THR A 259 -16.23 -8.86 5.97
C THR A 259 -16.44 -7.38 6.19
N LEU A 260 -17.16 -7.04 7.26
CA LEU A 260 -17.38 -5.67 7.71
C LEU A 260 -16.62 -5.45 9.02
N THR A 261 -15.69 -4.50 9.03
CA THR A 261 -15.09 -3.97 10.26
C THR A 261 -15.78 -2.66 10.62
N ALA A 262 -16.69 -2.71 11.58
CA ALA A 262 -17.46 -1.56 12.05
C ALA A 262 -16.71 -0.85 13.19
N MET A 263 -16.40 0.42 13.01
CA MET A 263 -15.66 1.27 13.95
C MET A 263 -16.62 2.06 14.84
N ARG A 264 -16.32 2.17 16.15
CA ARG A 264 -17.13 2.97 17.11
C ARG A 264 -16.47 4.29 17.49
N TRP A 265 -15.13 4.34 17.55
CA TRP A 265 -14.44 5.55 18.04
C TRP A 265 -14.06 6.50 16.91
N ARG A 266 -12.95 6.26 16.22
CA ARG A 266 -12.45 7.08 15.13
C ARG A 266 -12.04 6.22 13.94
N GLY A 267 -12.19 6.73 12.74
CA GLY A 267 -11.70 6.09 11.53
C GLY A 267 -12.76 5.97 10.45
N ALA A 268 -12.67 4.92 9.67
CA ALA A 268 -13.64 4.55 8.65
C ALA A 268 -14.06 3.10 8.84
N HIS A 269 -15.31 2.78 8.52
CA HIS A 269 -15.73 1.39 8.40
C HIS A 269 -15.04 0.77 7.19
N GLN A 270 -14.66 -0.50 7.29
CA GLN A 270 -13.97 -1.20 6.21
C GLN A 270 -14.84 -2.36 5.75
N LEU A 271 -15.06 -2.41 4.44
CA LEU A 271 -15.70 -3.54 3.77
C LEU A 271 -14.65 -4.27 2.93
N GLN A 272 -14.75 -5.59 2.94
CA GLN A 272 -14.03 -6.47 2.02
C GLN A 272 -15.05 -7.40 1.42
N LEU A 273 -15.13 -7.44 0.11
CA LEU A 273 -16.10 -8.20 -0.66
C LEU A 273 -15.38 -9.18 -1.59
N TRP A 274 -15.82 -10.42 -1.58
CA TRP A 274 -15.37 -11.46 -2.47
C TRP A 274 -16.59 -12.10 -3.13
N VAL A 275 -16.55 -12.24 -4.44
CA VAL A 275 -17.60 -12.89 -5.22
C VAL A 275 -16.95 -13.73 -6.31
N ARG A 276 -17.46 -14.91 -6.54
CA ARG A 276 -17.01 -15.72 -7.67
C ARG A 276 -17.34 -15.04 -9.00
N PRO A 277 -16.44 -15.05 -9.98
CA PRO A 277 -16.66 -14.37 -11.26
C PRO A 277 -17.93 -14.80 -12.00
N ASP A 278 -18.30 -16.09 -11.88
CA ASP A 278 -19.53 -16.65 -12.45
C ASP A 278 -20.83 -16.19 -11.76
N HIS A 279 -20.71 -15.46 -10.64
CA HIS A 279 -21.82 -14.92 -9.85
C HIS A 279 -21.78 -13.39 -9.70
N TYR A 280 -20.95 -12.69 -10.47
CA TYR A 280 -20.95 -11.23 -10.43
C TYR A 280 -22.32 -10.65 -10.75
N GLY A 281 -22.71 -9.62 -9.98
CA GLY A 281 -24.01 -8.97 -10.06
C GLY A 281 -25.15 -9.70 -9.32
N HIS A 282 -24.91 -10.88 -8.73
CA HIS A 282 -25.98 -11.67 -8.09
C HIS A 282 -26.03 -11.48 -6.57
N TYR A 283 -24.91 -11.33 -5.91
CA TYR A 283 -24.82 -11.36 -4.43
C TYR A 283 -24.33 -10.07 -3.80
N GLU A 284 -23.72 -9.19 -4.59
CA GLU A 284 -23.08 -7.95 -4.12
C GLU A 284 -24.09 -7.03 -3.44
N GLU A 285 -25.24 -6.82 -4.08
CA GLU A 285 -26.30 -5.95 -3.57
C GLU A 285 -26.80 -6.43 -2.21
N ALA A 286 -27.10 -7.72 -2.08
CA ALA A 286 -27.60 -8.32 -0.85
C ALA A 286 -26.58 -8.21 0.31
N LEU A 287 -25.30 -8.46 0.02
CA LEU A 287 -24.21 -8.36 0.99
C LEU A 287 -23.97 -6.91 1.40
N LEU A 288 -23.97 -5.97 0.46
CA LEU A 288 -23.79 -4.55 0.72
C LEU A 288 -24.95 -3.97 1.50
N HIS A 289 -26.21 -4.28 1.13
CA HIS A 289 -27.39 -3.86 1.88
C HIS A 289 -27.34 -4.35 3.32
N TRP A 290 -26.99 -5.63 3.53
CA TRP A 290 -26.82 -6.16 4.87
C TRP A 290 -25.74 -5.41 5.67
N ALA A 291 -24.60 -5.10 5.05
CA ALA A 291 -23.50 -4.40 5.71
C ALA A 291 -23.89 -2.96 6.08
N LEU A 292 -24.51 -2.23 5.15
CA LEU A 292 -24.93 -0.83 5.36
C LEU A 292 -26.03 -0.74 6.40
N LYS A 293 -27.00 -1.67 6.40
CA LYS A 293 -28.02 -1.79 7.46
C LYS A 293 -27.39 -2.06 8.83
N THR A 294 -26.37 -2.93 8.89
CA THR A 294 -25.65 -3.19 10.14
C THR A 294 -24.93 -1.95 10.68
N LEU A 295 -24.50 -1.04 9.77
CA LEU A 295 -23.82 0.20 10.15
C LEU A 295 -24.77 1.30 10.67
N GLU A 296 -26.09 1.16 10.55
CA GLU A 296 -27.05 2.10 11.15
C GLU A 296 -26.90 2.19 12.68
N ASP A 297 -26.47 1.10 13.32
CA ASP A 297 -26.17 1.02 14.77
C ASP A 297 -24.81 1.60 15.16
N TYR A 298 -24.08 2.18 14.21
CA TYR A 298 -22.72 2.67 14.39
C TYR A 298 -22.61 4.18 14.11
N PRO A 299 -21.57 4.85 14.64
CA PRO A 299 -21.31 6.24 14.29
C PRO A 299 -21.16 6.43 12.77
N ARG A 300 -21.61 7.58 12.26
CA ARG A 300 -21.59 7.89 10.82
C ARG A 300 -20.18 8.20 10.30
N TRP A 301 -19.30 7.25 10.42
CA TRP A 301 -17.99 7.31 9.81
C TRP A 301 -18.05 6.95 8.33
N PRO A 302 -17.08 7.41 7.51
CA PRO A 302 -16.98 6.97 6.13
C PRO A 302 -16.86 5.44 6.02
N VAL A 303 -17.40 4.89 4.95
CA VAL A 303 -17.30 3.46 4.60
C VAL A 303 -16.35 3.33 3.42
N HIS A 304 -15.38 2.45 3.53
CA HIS A 304 -14.40 2.17 2.48
C HIS A 304 -14.57 0.73 1.99
N LEU A 305 -14.54 0.56 0.68
CA LEU A 305 -14.55 -0.73 -0.01
C LEU A 305 -13.53 -0.68 -1.14
N SER A 306 -12.60 -1.62 -1.19
CA SER A 306 -11.65 -1.79 -2.29
C SER A 306 -12.11 -2.97 -3.15
N LEU A 307 -12.32 -2.71 -4.44
CA LEU A 307 -12.67 -3.70 -5.45
C LEU A 307 -11.49 -3.89 -6.40
N HIS A 308 -11.25 -5.11 -6.82
CA HIS A 308 -10.29 -5.43 -7.87
C HIS A 308 -10.99 -5.49 -9.23
N ASP A 309 -10.23 -5.25 -10.32
CA ASP A 309 -10.74 -5.32 -11.68
C ASP A 309 -11.55 -6.59 -11.92
N GLY A 310 -12.68 -6.44 -12.63
CA GLY A 310 -13.65 -7.50 -12.87
C GLY A 310 -14.94 -7.40 -12.06
N HIS A 311 -15.05 -6.38 -11.21
CA HIS A 311 -16.27 -6.01 -10.48
C HIS A 311 -16.91 -4.71 -10.99
N ASP A 312 -16.80 -4.42 -12.28
CA ASP A 312 -17.40 -3.21 -12.89
C ASP A 312 -18.93 -3.30 -12.98
#